data_a4cc4085090719f8c6e602ba4d82fbce
#
_entry.id   a4cc4085090719f8c6e602ba4d82fbce
#
_cell.length_a   1.000
_cell.length_b   1.000
_cell.length_c   1.000
_cell.angle_alpha   90.00
_cell.angle_beta   90.00
_cell.angle_gamma   90.00
#
_symmetry.space_group_name_H-M   'P 1'
#
loop_
_entity.id
_entity.type
_entity.pdbx_description
1 polymer ?
#
loop_
_entity_poly.entity_id
_entity_poly.type
_entity_poly.pdbx_seq_one_letter_code
_entity_poly.pdbx_strand_id
1 'polypeptide(L)' 'KTIETAIAKLSDPQEQAVLRYKYILGLNENKICQRMHYERSRIYQIHKSALKKIANF' A
#
# COMPACT_ATOMS: atom_id res chain seq x y z
N LYS A 1 17.59 3.83 5.37
CA LYS A 1 16.53 2.91 4.89
C LYS A 1 15.19 3.38 5.36
N THR A 2 14.32 3.63 4.45
CA THR A 2 13.02 4.17 4.74
C THR A 2 11.95 3.28 4.14
N ILE A 3 10.71 3.48 4.59
CA ILE A 3 9.57 2.78 4.01
C ILE A 3 9.43 3.15 2.52
N GLU A 4 9.81 4.36 2.15
CA GLU A 4 9.76 4.77 0.75
C GLU A 4 10.64 3.91 -0.13
N THR A 5 11.84 3.57 0.34
CA THR A 5 12.74 2.70 -0.39
C THR A 5 12.14 1.31 -0.59
N ALA A 6 11.53 0.78 0.46
CA ALA A 6 10.88 -0.52 0.37
C ALA A 6 9.70 -0.49 -0.60
N ILE A 7 8.92 0.58 -0.56
CA ILE A 7 7.78 0.73 -1.47
C ILE A 7 8.26 0.79 -2.92
N ALA A 8 9.35 1.50 -3.16
CA ALA A 8 9.88 1.65 -4.51
C ALA A 8 10.33 0.32 -5.12
N LYS A 9 10.63 -0.66 -4.29
CA LYS A 9 11.04 -1.98 -4.77
C LYS A 9 9.88 -2.85 -5.21
N LEU A 10 8.66 -2.47 -4.87
CA LEU A 10 7.49 -3.21 -5.31
C LEU A 10 7.27 -3.00 -6.80
N SER A 11 6.97 -4.06 -7.51
CA SER A 11 6.72 -3.97 -8.94
C SER A 11 5.26 -3.67 -9.26
N ASP A 12 4.37 -3.91 -8.31
CA ASP A 12 2.93 -3.70 -8.54
C ASP A 12 2.55 -2.27 -8.19
N PRO A 13 2.06 -1.48 -9.18
CA PRO A 13 1.68 -0.09 -8.93
C PRO A 13 0.59 0.06 -7.88
N GLN A 14 -0.34 -0.90 -7.80
CA GLN A 14 -1.41 -0.84 -6.81
C GLN A 14 -0.86 -1.01 -5.39
N GLU A 15 0.08 -1.92 -5.22
CA GLU A 15 0.70 -2.11 -3.92
C GLU A 15 1.48 -0.87 -3.51
N GLN A 16 2.22 -0.28 -4.44
CA GLN A 16 2.92 0.96 -4.15
C GLN A 16 1.97 2.06 -3.74
N ALA A 17 0.86 2.20 -4.46
CA ALA A 17 -0.10 3.26 -4.18
C ALA A 17 -0.72 3.10 -2.80
N VAL A 18 -1.14 1.89 -2.45
CA VAL A 18 -1.75 1.63 -1.14
C VAL A 18 -0.79 1.98 -0.01
N LEU A 19 0.47 1.54 -0.12
CA LEU A 19 1.43 1.81 0.93
C LEU A 19 1.80 3.28 1.01
N ARG A 20 1.90 3.97 -0.12
CA ARG A 20 2.16 5.39 -0.11
C ARG A 20 1.04 6.16 0.57
N TYR A 21 -0.21 5.82 0.26
CA TYR A 21 -1.34 6.48 0.90
C TYR A 21 -1.35 6.24 2.40
N LYS A 22 -1.04 5.02 2.82
CA LYS A 22 -1.13 4.68 4.23
C LYS A 22 0.05 5.20 5.04
N TYR A 23 1.26 5.04 4.55
CA TYR A 23 2.45 5.30 5.36
C TYR A 23 3.11 6.64 5.09
N ILE A 24 2.94 7.17 3.90
CA ILE A 24 3.55 8.45 3.55
C ILE A 24 2.56 9.59 3.73
N LEU A 25 1.35 9.42 3.21
CA LEU A 25 0.32 10.46 3.30
C LEU A 25 -0.52 10.34 4.57
N GLY A 26 -0.46 9.22 5.27
CA GLY A 26 -1.17 9.04 6.52
C GLY A 26 -2.68 8.91 6.38
N LEU A 27 -3.16 8.47 5.23
CA LEU A 27 -4.59 8.28 5.01
C LEU A 27 -5.08 7.01 5.69
N ASN A 28 -6.33 7.04 6.19
CA ASN A 28 -6.94 5.85 6.72
C ASN A 28 -7.50 4.99 5.57
N GLU A 29 -7.96 3.78 5.92
CA GLU A 29 -8.42 2.84 4.90
C GLU A 29 -9.60 3.37 4.11
N ASN A 30 -10.53 4.07 4.75
CA ASN A 30 -11.67 4.64 4.04
C ASN A 30 -11.23 5.62 2.97
N LYS A 31 -10.26 6.45 3.30
CA LYS A 31 -9.76 7.42 2.33
C LYS A 31 -9.01 6.75 1.19
N ILE A 32 -8.26 5.70 1.49
CA ILE A 32 -7.55 4.96 0.46
C ILE A 32 -8.56 4.30 -0.48
N CYS A 33 -9.62 3.71 0.06
CA CYS A 33 -10.66 3.09 -0.75
C CYS A 33 -11.29 4.11 -1.70
N GLN A 34 -11.57 5.31 -1.20
CA GLN A 34 -12.14 6.36 -2.02
C GLN A 34 -11.21 6.78 -3.15
N ARG A 35 -9.93 6.91 -2.83
CA ARG A 35 -8.98 7.36 -3.84
C ARG A 35 -8.71 6.32 -4.91
N MET A 36 -8.71 5.06 -4.52
CA MET A 36 -8.42 3.98 -5.46
C MET A 36 -9.66 3.38 -6.07
N HIS A 37 -10.84 3.75 -5.59
CA HIS A 37 -12.12 3.23 -6.07
C HIS A 37 -12.23 1.71 -5.90
N TYR A 38 -11.71 1.21 -4.78
CA TYR A 38 -11.78 -0.20 -4.44
C TYR A 38 -12.54 -0.39 -3.14
N GLU A 39 -13.08 -1.60 -2.97
CA GLU A 39 -13.69 -1.98 -1.72
C GLU A 39 -12.63 -2.18 -0.63
N ARG A 40 -13.08 -2.14 0.61
CA ARG A 40 -12.21 -2.28 1.75
C ARG A 40 -11.46 -3.61 1.77
N SER A 41 -12.17 -4.69 1.45
CA SER A 41 -11.55 -6.01 1.39
C SER A 41 -10.45 -6.07 0.34
N ARG A 42 -10.66 -5.41 -0.79
CA ARG A 42 -9.66 -5.35 -1.84
C ARG A 42 -8.41 -4.62 -1.36
N ILE A 43 -8.62 -3.46 -0.72
CA ILE A 43 -7.49 -2.68 -0.20
C ILE A 43 -6.73 -3.48 0.85
N TYR A 44 -7.45 -4.19 1.71
CA TYR A 44 -6.82 -5.01 2.74
C TYR A 44 -5.95 -6.10 2.11
N GLN A 45 -6.44 -6.76 1.08
CA GLN A 45 -5.67 -7.80 0.39
C GLN A 45 -4.41 -7.24 -0.25
N ILE A 46 -4.54 -6.11 -0.92
CA ILE A 46 -3.40 -5.47 -1.56
C ILE A 46 -2.37 -5.06 -0.50
N HIS A 47 -2.83 -4.48 0.59
CA HIS A 47 -1.97 -4.05 1.67
C HIS A 47 -1.23 -5.24 2.30
N LYS A 48 -1.94 -6.31 2.57
CA LYS A 48 -1.35 -7.50 3.16
C LYS A 48 -0.30 -8.11 2.24
N SER A 49 -0.61 -8.21 0.97
CA SER A 49 0.32 -8.74 -0.02
C SER A 49 1.58 -7.89 -0.11
N ALA A 50 1.41 -6.58 -0.11
CA ALA A 50 2.53 -5.65 -0.20
C ALA A 50 3.44 -5.77 1.02
N LEU A 51 2.86 -5.85 2.21
CA LEU A 51 3.64 -6.00 3.44
C LEU A 51 4.43 -7.30 3.44
N LYS A 52 3.84 -8.36 2.93
CA LYS A 52 4.51 -9.64 2.85
C LYS A 52 5.74 -9.55 1.96
N LYS A 53 5.63 -8.85 0.85
CA LYS A 53 6.76 -8.65 -0.06
C LYS A 53 7.84 -7.80 0.57
N ILE A 54 7.45 -6.74 1.27
CA ILE A 54 8.40 -5.85 1.94
C ILE A 54 9.15 -6.60 3.05
N ALA A 55 8.46 -7.47 3.76
CA ALA A 55 9.09 -8.22 4.85
C ALA A 55 10.22 -9.14 4.37
N ASN A 56 10.27 -9.45 3.09
CA ASN A 56 11.30 -10.30 2.51
C ASN A 56 12.50 -9.53 1.97
N PHE A 57 12.50 -8.22 2.12
CA PHE A 57 13.63 -7.40 1.66
C PHE A 57 14.76 -7.30 2.68
#